data_7f20b52bc89a193bd00a5a06e12a641b
#
_entry.id   7f20b52bc89a193bd00a5a06e12a641b
#
_cell.length_a   1.000
_cell.length_b   1.000
_cell.length_c   1.000
_cell.angle_alpha   90.00
_cell.angle_beta   90.00
_cell.angle_gamma   90.00
#
_symmetry.space_group_name_H-M   'P 1'
#
loop_
_entity.id
_entity.type
_entity.pdbx_description
1 polymer ?
#
loop_
_entity_poly.entity_id
_entity_poly.type
_entity_poly.pdbx_seq_one_letter_code
_entity_poly.pdbx_strand_id
1 'polypeptide(L)'
;MYKRQAGVDWKTKHHAYFLEGKRELIDQDGEWWYNNTNNRLHYKTPSGQDANDLDLRVKVQPFAISVEGSDDVTIQGIDFFGTTVNFNNCDGCSLTNATLEYPSTSKRGLGIAGESEDDRWMTRFYRSTNSFVDNISITNTDGGAIEFQGSGGQSNNNTVNNSYFHAIDWSAADQKGLMTTIYEGGRDMYFMNNTVHLTGASSVLSIGDAPKIFYNEVWD
;
A
#
# COMPACT_ATOMS: atom_id res chain seq x y z
N MET A 1 -13.89 10.81 3.00
CA MET A 1 -15.13 11.44 2.50
C MET A 1 -15.00 11.73 1.01
N TYR A 2 -15.88 11.15 0.20
CA TYR A 2 -15.87 11.39 -1.24
C TYR A 2 -16.85 12.49 -1.60
N LYS A 3 -16.37 13.66 -2.00
CA LYS A 3 -17.22 14.64 -2.65
C LYS A 3 -17.11 14.43 -4.16
N ARG A 4 -18.12 13.79 -4.73
CA ARG A 4 -18.21 13.58 -6.17
C ARG A 4 -18.71 14.87 -6.83
N GLN A 5 -17.87 15.53 -7.63
CA GLN A 5 -18.35 16.55 -8.53
C GLN A 5 -19.04 15.90 -9.71
N ALA A 6 -20.28 16.31 -9.99
CA ALA A 6 -20.90 15.97 -11.25
C ALA A 6 -20.11 16.62 -12.38
N GLY A 7 -19.39 15.81 -13.13
CA GLY A 7 -18.66 16.28 -14.30
C GLY A 7 -19.60 16.83 -15.35
N VAL A 8 -19.23 17.93 -15.94
CA VAL A 8 -20.03 18.64 -16.95
C VAL A 8 -19.69 18.20 -18.37
N ASP A 9 -18.56 17.51 -18.54
CA ASP A 9 -18.14 16.98 -19.83
C ASP A 9 -17.61 15.56 -19.76
N TRP A 10 -17.39 14.94 -20.91
CA TRP A 10 -16.95 13.55 -20.99
C TRP A 10 -15.56 13.30 -20.35
N LYS A 11 -14.72 14.30 -20.29
CA LYS A 11 -13.38 14.19 -19.72
C LYS A 11 -13.43 14.12 -18.19
N THR A 12 -14.44 14.72 -17.59
CA THR A 12 -14.59 14.78 -16.15
C THR A 12 -15.64 13.81 -15.59
N LYS A 13 -16.39 13.13 -16.45
CA LYS A 13 -17.47 12.21 -16.06
C LYS A 13 -17.05 11.08 -15.14
N HIS A 14 -15.82 10.65 -15.27
CA HIS A 14 -15.27 9.51 -14.54
C HIS A 14 -14.26 9.92 -13.48
N HIS A 15 -14.03 11.22 -13.32
CA HIS A 15 -13.12 11.73 -12.32
C HIS A 15 -13.89 12.05 -11.04
N ALA A 16 -13.58 11.31 -10.00
CA ALA A 16 -13.97 11.65 -8.65
C ALA A 16 -12.80 12.39 -7.98
N TYR A 17 -13.11 13.34 -7.13
CA TYR A 17 -12.11 13.94 -6.25
C TYR A 17 -12.66 14.09 -4.85
N PHE A 18 -11.79 14.11 -3.90
CA PHE A 18 -12.09 14.47 -2.53
C PHE A 18 -11.09 15.52 -2.06
N LEU A 19 -11.51 16.29 -1.07
CA LEU A 19 -10.67 17.30 -0.45
C LEU A 19 -10.25 16.81 0.93
N GLU A 20 -8.97 16.95 1.24
CA GLU A 20 -8.43 16.57 2.53
C GLU A 20 -7.39 17.58 3.03
N GLY A 21 -6.82 17.34 4.20
CA GLY A 21 -5.74 18.14 4.74
C GLY A 21 -6.17 19.47 5.40
N LYS A 22 -7.46 19.69 5.61
CA LYS A 22 -7.99 20.88 6.27
C LYS A 22 -9.01 20.49 7.34
N ARG A 23 -8.94 21.15 8.50
CA ARG A 23 -9.86 20.93 9.61
C ARG A 23 -11.31 21.21 9.23
N GLU A 24 -11.53 22.23 8.40
CA GLU A 24 -12.86 22.67 7.97
C GLU A 24 -13.59 21.66 7.09
N LEU A 25 -12.89 20.63 6.64
CA LEU A 25 -13.46 19.55 5.84
C LEU A 25 -14.04 18.41 6.69
N ILE A 26 -13.87 18.45 8.00
CA ILE A 26 -14.44 17.47 8.93
C ILE A 26 -15.95 17.73 9.05
N ASP A 27 -16.75 17.09 8.21
CA ASP A 27 -18.20 17.28 8.21
C ASP A 27 -19.00 15.96 8.37
N GLN A 28 -18.32 14.79 8.29
CA GLN A 28 -18.93 13.47 8.48
C GLN A 28 -18.31 12.71 9.66
N ASP A 29 -19.09 11.82 10.24
CA ASP A 29 -18.60 10.94 11.31
C ASP A 29 -17.46 10.04 10.81
N GLY A 30 -16.42 9.88 11.62
CA GLY A 30 -15.23 9.13 11.25
C GLY A 30 -14.15 9.94 10.54
N GLU A 31 -14.43 11.15 10.14
CA GLU A 31 -13.43 12.03 9.52
C GLU A 31 -12.45 12.59 10.54
N TRP A 32 -11.24 12.81 10.09
CA TRP A 32 -10.19 13.30 10.94
C TRP A 32 -9.22 14.25 10.23
N TRP A 33 -8.55 15.06 11.02
CA TRP A 33 -7.45 15.92 10.58
C TRP A 33 -6.39 16.02 11.68
N TYR A 34 -5.15 15.88 11.29
CA TYR A 34 -4.02 16.03 12.19
C TYR A 34 -3.37 17.39 12.03
N ASN A 35 -3.23 18.10 13.15
CA ASN A 35 -2.52 19.36 13.21
C ASN A 35 -1.07 19.12 13.61
N ASN A 36 -0.18 19.13 12.62
CA ASN A 36 1.25 18.93 12.84
C ASN A 36 1.96 20.06 13.57
N THR A 37 1.34 21.26 13.69
CA THR A 37 1.92 22.38 14.43
C THR A 37 1.83 22.17 15.95
N ASN A 38 0.77 21.54 16.42
CA ASN A 38 0.54 21.31 17.85
C ASN A 38 0.35 19.85 18.23
N ASN A 39 0.57 18.93 17.29
CA ASN A 39 0.46 17.49 17.45
C ASN A 39 -0.92 17.04 17.98
N ARG A 40 -2.00 17.63 17.44
CA ARG A 40 -3.36 17.29 17.83
C ARG A 40 -4.11 16.62 16.68
N LEU A 41 -4.71 15.48 16.99
CA LEU A 41 -5.71 14.85 16.14
C LEU A 41 -7.09 15.45 16.42
N HIS A 42 -7.75 15.89 15.38
CA HIS A 42 -9.17 16.28 15.40
C HIS A 42 -9.95 15.17 14.71
N TYR A 43 -10.86 14.59 15.42
CA TYR A 43 -11.68 13.47 14.95
C TYR A 43 -13.14 13.74 15.21
N LYS A 44 -14.00 13.55 14.23
CA LYS A 44 -15.44 13.66 14.40
C LYS A 44 -16.00 12.30 14.81
N THR A 45 -16.33 12.17 16.07
CA THR A 45 -16.90 10.97 16.64
C THR A 45 -18.31 10.72 16.07
N PRO A 46 -18.72 9.45 15.91
CA PRO A 46 -20.11 9.13 15.66
C PRO A 46 -21.03 9.75 16.70
N SER A 47 -22.21 10.14 16.27
CA SER A 47 -23.17 10.84 17.14
C SER A 47 -23.45 10.04 18.42
N GLY A 48 -23.27 10.70 19.56
CA GLY A 48 -23.50 10.11 20.88
C GLY A 48 -22.34 9.30 21.47
N GLN A 49 -21.20 9.23 20.78
CA GLN A 49 -20.00 8.55 21.28
C GLN A 49 -18.95 9.54 21.81
N ASP A 50 -18.32 9.20 22.92
CA ASP A 50 -17.14 9.91 23.41
C ASP A 50 -15.88 9.35 22.72
N ALA A 51 -14.97 10.23 22.32
CA ALA A 51 -13.71 9.83 21.69
C ALA A 51 -12.85 8.92 22.60
N ASN A 52 -12.99 9.04 23.91
CA ASN A 52 -12.28 8.21 24.88
C ASN A 52 -12.77 6.76 24.94
N ASP A 53 -13.96 6.50 24.41
CA ASP A 53 -14.55 5.16 24.37
C ASP A 53 -14.24 4.43 23.05
N LEU A 54 -13.50 5.08 22.14
CA LEU A 54 -13.19 4.54 20.82
C LEU A 54 -11.77 3.93 20.80
N ASP A 55 -11.65 2.78 20.16
CA ASP A 55 -10.32 2.19 19.84
C ASP A 55 -9.72 2.92 18.62
N LEU A 56 -9.13 4.07 18.86
CA LEU A 56 -8.45 4.86 17.84
C LEU A 56 -6.99 4.42 17.74
N ARG A 57 -6.61 3.97 16.54
CA ARG A 57 -5.24 3.55 16.26
C ARG A 57 -4.61 4.45 15.21
N VAL A 58 -3.37 4.84 15.43
CA VAL A 58 -2.60 5.71 14.54
C VAL A 58 -1.32 5.01 14.15
N LYS A 59 -1.04 4.98 12.86
CA LYS A 59 0.24 4.49 12.36
C LYS A 59 1.35 5.45 12.74
N VAL A 60 2.36 4.95 13.45
CA VAL A 60 3.48 5.77 13.95
C VAL A 60 4.83 5.41 13.32
N GLN A 61 4.89 4.27 12.64
CA GLN A 61 6.10 3.82 11.95
C GLN A 61 5.76 3.00 10.70
N PRO A 62 6.57 3.09 9.66
CA PRO A 62 6.29 2.39 8.40
C PRO A 62 6.46 0.88 8.54
N PHE A 63 7.56 0.43 9.14
CA PHE A 63 7.90 -0.99 9.21
C PHE A 63 7.93 -1.49 10.66
N ALA A 64 7.25 -2.60 10.92
CA ALA A 64 7.38 -3.33 12.17
C ALA A 64 8.68 -4.14 12.23
N ILE A 65 9.07 -4.68 11.08
CA ILE A 65 10.29 -5.47 10.93
C ILE A 65 11.05 -4.97 9.71
N SER A 66 12.34 -4.71 9.89
CA SER A 66 13.27 -4.40 8.80
C SER A 66 14.41 -5.39 8.82
N VAL A 67 14.62 -6.08 7.70
CA VAL A 67 15.73 -6.99 7.45
C VAL A 67 16.73 -6.27 6.54
N GLU A 68 17.95 -6.08 7.00
CA GLU A 68 18.95 -5.30 6.31
C GLU A 68 20.21 -6.13 6.05
N GLY A 69 20.51 -6.40 4.79
CA GLY A 69 21.74 -7.09 4.38
C GLY A 69 21.90 -8.49 4.96
N SER A 70 20.80 -9.22 5.09
CA SER A 70 20.79 -10.59 5.66
C SER A 70 20.06 -11.51 4.72
N ASP A 71 20.63 -12.66 4.43
CA ASP A 71 20.08 -13.66 3.51
C ASP A 71 19.26 -14.71 4.26
N ASP A 72 18.39 -15.41 3.52
CA ASP A 72 17.61 -16.56 3.97
C ASP A 72 16.71 -16.29 5.20
N VAL A 73 16.30 -15.04 5.42
CA VAL A 73 15.43 -14.68 6.54
C VAL A 73 13.97 -14.98 6.20
N THR A 74 13.29 -15.73 7.04
CA THR A 74 11.86 -16.02 6.93
C THR A 74 11.07 -15.30 8.00
N ILE A 75 10.07 -14.53 7.57
CA ILE A 75 9.01 -13.98 8.42
C ILE A 75 7.75 -14.79 8.15
N GLN A 76 7.21 -15.47 9.16
CA GLN A 76 6.10 -16.41 8.98
C GLN A 76 5.09 -16.35 10.12
N GLY A 77 3.80 -16.44 9.75
CA GLY A 77 2.71 -16.61 10.72
C GLY A 77 2.47 -15.39 11.60
N ILE A 78 2.67 -14.20 11.06
CA ILE A 78 2.51 -12.93 11.78
C ILE A 78 1.40 -12.12 11.15
N ASP A 79 0.51 -11.57 11.98
CA ASP A 79 -0.50 -10.62 11.58
C ASP A 79 -0.02 -9.19 11.83
N PHE A 80 -0.04 -8.36 10.80
CA PHE A 80 0.36 -6.96 10.84
C PHE A 80 -0.87 -6.06 10.72
N PHE A 81 -0.99 -5.10 11.61
CA PHE A 81 -2.04 -4.08 11.55
C PHE A 81 -1.44 -2.68 11.54
N GLY A 82 -1.72 -1.91 10.51
CA GLY A 82 -1.23 -0.54 10.36
C GLY A 82 0.29 -0.42 10.16
N THR A 83 0.95 -1.50 9.80
CA THR A 83 2.40 -1.57 9.58
C THR A 83 2.75 -2.71 8.63
N THR A 84 4.00 -2.79 8.20
CA THR A 84 4.46 -3.82 7.27
C THR A 84 5.92 -4.22 7.52
N VAL A 85 6.51 -4.88 6.54
CA VAL A 85 7.89 -5.36 6.57
C VAL A 85 8.72 -4.77 5.45
N ASN A 86 10.01 -4.62 5.70
CA ASN A 86 11.03 -4.24 4.73
C ASN A 86 12.13 -5.28 4.70
N PHE A 87 12.42 -5.80 3.52
CA PHE A 87 13.62 -6.56 3.22
C PHE A 87 14.50 -5.71 2.31
N ASN A 88 15.70 -5.44 2.74
CA ASN A 88 16.66 -4.62 2.00
C ASN A 88 17.97 -5.36 1.83
N ASN A 89 18.37 -5.55 0.59
CA ASN A 89 19.60 -6.23 0.21
C ASN A 89 19.65 -7.65 0.80
N CYS A 90 18.68 -8.47 0.39
CA CYS A 90 18.44 -9.80 0.92
C CYS A 90 18.33 -10.81 -0.23
N ASP A 91 19.01 -11.94 -0.13
CA ASP A 91 18.85 -13.07 -1.04
C ASP A 91 18.10 -14.22 -0.34
N GLY A 92 17.12 -14.82 -0.99
CA GLY A 92 16.36 -15.94 -0.44
C GLY A 92 15.41 -15.60 0.70
N CYS A 93 15.08 -14.34 0.93
CA CYS A 93 14.19 -13.97 2.02
C CYS A 93 12.71 -14.26 1.71
N SER A 94 11.92 -14.49 2.75
CA SER A 94 10.53 -14.85 2.58
C SER A 94 9.56 -14.22 3.59
N LEU A 95 8.34 -13.97 3.10
CA LEU A 95 7.18 -13.58 3.90
C LEU A 95 6.06 -14.58 3.62
N THR A 96 5.65 -15.34 4.61
CA THR A 96 4.70 -16.42 4.41
C THR A 96 3.65 -16.54 5.51
N ASN A 97 2.44 -17.00 5.15
CA ASN A 97 1.35 -17.22 6.10
C ASN A 97 1.10 -15.99 6.97
N ALA A 98 0.94 -14.82 6.38
CA ALA A 98 0.81 -13.55 7.07
C ALA A 98 -0.43 -12.79 6.61
N THR A 99 -1.02 -12.02 7.51
CA THR A 99 -2.05 -11.04 7.17
C THR A 99 -1.51 -9.63 7.39
N LEU A 100 -1.77 -8.74 6.44
CA LEU A 100 -1.36 -7.34 6.52
C LEU A 100 -2.58 -6.47 6.25
N GLU A 101 -3.11 -5.85 7.29
CA GLU A 101 -4.24 -4.94 7.20
C GLU A 101 -3.77 -3.51 7.41
N TYR A 102 -4.15 -2.60 6.49
CA TYR A 102 -3.65 -1.22 6.42
C TYR A 102 -2.12 -1.12 6.41
N PRO A 103 -1.39 -1.96 5.65
CA PRO A 103 0.07 -2.04 5.80
C PRO A 103 0.80 -0.83 5.23
N SER A 104 0.27 -0.26 4.16
CA SER A 104 0.94 0.82 3.43
C SER A 104 0.24 2.16 3.62
N THR A 105 1.00 3.21 3.46
CA THR A 105 0.48 4.57 3.31
C THR A 105 1.06 5.16 2.06
N SER A 106 0.22 5.86 1.32
CA SER A 106 0.71 6.82 0.37
C SER A 106 1.00 8.12 1.11
N LYS A 107 2.15 8.69 0.91
CA LYS A 107 2.38 10.08 1.24
C LYS A 107 1.70 10.91 0.17
N ARG A 108 0.44 11.18 0.41
CA ARG A 108 -0.25 12.17 -0.39
C ARG A 108 0.44 13.49 -0.11
N GLY A 109 0.96 14.11 -1.14
CA GLY A 109 1.45 15.47 -1.06
C GLY A 109 0.28 16.38 -0.72
N LEU A 110 -0.10 16.45 0.54
CA LEU A 110 -1.23 17.24 1.07
C LEU A 110 -1.06 18.76 0.85
N GLY A 111 -0.48 19.11 -0.30
CA GLY A 111 -0.16 20.49 -0.67
C GLY A 111 1.08 21.02 0.04
N ILE A 112 1.87 20.17 0.64
CA ILE A 112 3.14 20.56 1.23
C ILE A 112 4.19 20.54 0.12
N ALA A 113 4.53 21.72 -0.37
CA ALA A 113 5.55 21.85 -1.39
C ALA A 113 6.89 21.31 -0.89
N GLY A 114 7.50 20.43 -1.67
CA GLY A 114 8.83 19.88 -1.37
C GLY A 114 8.86 18.55 -0.63
N GLU A 115 7.72 17.92 -0.37
CA GLU A 115 7.72 16.53 0.08
C GLU A 115 8.20 15.62 -1.04
N SER A 116 9.14 14.73 -0.69
CA SER A 116 9.69 13.78 -1.66
C SER A 116 8.72 12.62 -1.88
N GLU A 117 8.74 12.06 -3.09
CA GLU A 117 7.98 10.87 -3.45
C GLU A 117 8.51 9.60 -2.77
N ASP A 118 9.65 9.69 -2.09
CA ASP A 118 10.37 8.55 -1.50
C ASP A 118 9.72 8.01 -0.22
N ASP A 119 8.68 8.66 0.27
CA ASP A 119 8.02 8.27 1.51
C ASP A 119 6.75 7.41 1.30
N ARG A 120 6.70 6.69 0.20
CA ARG A 120 5.71 5.63 0.01
C ARG A 120 6.16 4.40 0.78
N TRP A 121 5.32 3.98 1.72
CA TRP A 121 5.59 2.82 2.54
C TRP A 121 4.65 1.70 2.15
N MET A 122 5.18 0.63 1.62
CA MET A 122 4.46 -0.60 1.31
C MET A 122 5.33 -1.80 1.70
N THR A 123 4.79 -2.99 1.65
CA THR A 123 5.59 -4.21 1.82
C THR A 123 6.70 -4.21 0.77
N ARG A 124 7.95 -4.29 1.22
CA ARG A 124 9.06 -3.95 0.37
C ARG A 124 10.16 -5.00 0.37
N PHE A 125 10.58 -5.35 -0.84
CA PHE A 125 11.78 -6.13 -1.12
C PHE A 125 12.71 -5.29 -2.00
N TYR A 126 13.58 -4.55 -1.38
CA TYR A 126 14.49 -3.64 -2.07
C TYR A 126 15.85 -4.31 -2.30
N ARG A 127 16.30 -4.37 -3.55
CA ARG A 127 17.52 -5.08 -3.93
C ARG A 127 17.55 -6.51 -3.42
N SER A 128 16.42 -7.16 -3.45
CA SER A 128 16.26 -8.51 -2.93
C SER A 128 16.00 -9.48 -4.08
N THR A 129 16.71 -10.57 -4.08
CA THR A 129 16.65 -11.61 -5.12
C THR A 129 16.16 -12.92 -4.54
N ASN A 130 15.64 -13.80 -5.39
CA ASN A 130 15.16 -15.13 -4.99
C ASN A 130 14.16 -15.10 -3.82
N SER A 131 13.47 -13.98 -3.64
CA SER A 131 12.55 -13.79 -2.52
C SER A 131 11.22 -14.49 -2.78
N PHE A 132 10.60 -14.96 -1.72
CA PHE A 132 9.38 -15.75 -1.79
C PHE A 132 8.29 -15.18 -0.88
N VAL A 133 7.17 -14.82 -1.51
CA VAL A 133 5.96 -14.39 -0.84
C VAL A 133 4.88 -15.42 -1.12
N ASP A 134 4.33 -16.04 -0.07
CA ASP A 134 3.36 -17.11 -0.22
C ASP A 134 2.29 -17.10 0.86
N ASN A 135 1.06 -17.37 0.45
CA ASN A 135 -0.08 -17.46 1.36
C ASN A 135 -0.20 -16.25 2.29
N ILE A 136 -0.15 -15.05 1.72
CA ILE A 136 -0.39 -13.83 2.47
C ILE A 136 -1.70 -13.18 2.04
N SER A 137 -2.25 -12.34 2.92
CA SER A 137 -3.36 -11.45 2.61
C SER A 137 -2.94 -10.01 2.87
N ILE A 138 -3.07 -9.16 1.86
CA ILE A 138 -2.88 -7.71 2.00
C ILE A 138 -4.19 -7.02 1.70
N THR A 139 -4.67 -6.21 2.66
CA THR A 139 -5.96 -5.54 2.52
C THR A 139 -5.93 -4.08 2.97
N ASN A 140 -6.80 -3.27 2.35
CA ASN A 140 -7.04 -1.88 2.75
C ASN A 140 -5.78 -1.01 2.67
N THR A 141 -5.09 -1.02 1.54
CA THR A 141 -3.93 -0.17 1.35
C THR A 141 -4.32 1.19 0.75
N ASP A 142 -3.61 2.22 1.14
CA ASP A 142 -3.71 3.56 0.55
C ASP A 142 -2.53 3.85 -0.41
N GLY A 143 -2.00 2.82 -1.00
CA GLY A 143 -0.91 2.78 -1.94
C GLY A 143 -0.75 1.37 -2.48
N GLY A 144 0.35 1.06 -3.12
CA GLY A 144 0.62 -0.29 -3.60
C GLY A 144 0.69 -1.33 -2.48
N ALA A 145 0.59 -2.60 -2.85
CA ALA A 145 0.66 -3.70 -1.89
C ALA A 145 2.09 -4.16 -1.64
N ILE A 146 2.80 -4.52 -2.70
CA ILE A 146 4.19 -5.02 -2.60
C ILE A 146 5.04 -4.39 -3.69
N GLU A 147 6.27 -4.03 -3.35
CA GLU A 147 7.29 -3.65 -4.31
C GLU A 147 8.54 -4.52 -4.20
N PHE A 148 9.03 -4.93 -5.36
CA PHE A 148 10.36 -5.52 -5.55
C PHE A 148 11.18 -4.52 -6.35
N GLN A 149 11.91 -3.66 -5.68
CA GLN A 149 12.59 -2.54 -6.29
C GLN A 149 14.11 -2.65 -6.14
N GLY A 150 14.81 -2.29 -7.19
CA GLY A 150 16.25 -2.18 -7.21
C GLY A 150 16.72 -1.66 -8.56
N SER A 151 17.76 -0.83 -8.58
CA SER A 151 18.34 -0.35 -9.83
C SER A 151 19.19 -1.44 -10.48
N GLY A 152 19.15 -1.53 -11.81
CA GLY A 152 20.08 -2.36 -12.57
C GLY A 152 19.94 -3.87 -12.39
N GLY A 153 18.71 -4.36 -12.20
CA GLY A 153 18.46 -5.81 -12.10
C GLY A 153 18.79 -6.42 -10.75
N GLN A 154 18.71 -5.63 -9.71
CA GLN A 154 19.00 -6.07 -8.33
C GLN A 154 17.79 -6.71 -7.61
N SER A 155 16.67 -6.90 -8.29
CA SER A 155 15.47 -7.53 -7.73
C SER A 155 14.97 -8.58 -8.72
N ASN A 156 15.65 -9.71 -8.79
CA ASN A 156 15.37 -10.74 -9.79
C ASN A 156 14.87 -12.03 -9.14
N ASN A 157 14.17 -12.84 -9.94
CA ASN A 157 13.76 -14.19 -9.58
C ASN A 157 12.90 -14.24 -8.29
N ASN A 158 12.05 -13.23 -8.11
CA ASN A 158 11.16 -13.16 -6.97
C ASN A 158 9.84 -13.86 -7.29
N THR A 159 9.18 -14.37 -6.27
CA THR A 159 7.92 -15.11 -6.41
C THR A 159 6.86 -14.55 -5.49
N VAL A 160 5.66 -14.34 -6.03
CA VAL A 160 4.43 -14.10 -5.28
C VAL A 160 3.43 -15.19 -5.64
N ASN A 161 3.01 -15.98 -4.66
CA ASN A 161 2.20 -17.17 -4.85
C ASN A 161 1.06 -17.25 -3.82
N ASN A 162 -0.06 -17.89 -4.17
CA ASN A 162 -1.19 -18.20 -3.28
C ASN A 162 -1.67 -17.03 -2.42
N SER A 163 -1.60 -15.81 -2.90
CA SER A 163 -1.81 -14.63 -2.08
C SER A 163 -3.06 -13.86 -2.49
N TYR A 164 -3.64 -13.14 -1.55
CA TYR A 164 -4.86 -12.38 -1.70
C TYR A 164 -4.61 -10.89 -1.49
N PHE A 165 -5.00 -10.09 -2.47
CA PHE A 165 -4.87 -8.63 -2.48
C PHE A 165 -6.25 -8.02 -2.66
N HIS A 166 -6.70 -7.21 -1.70
CA HIS A 166 -8.04 -6.64 -1.72
C HIS A 166 -8.06 -5.20 -1.22
N ALA A 167 -8.84 -4.36 -1.88
CA ALA A 167 -8.95 -2.93 -1.58
C ALA A 167 -7.57 -2.25 -1.57
N ILE A 168 -6.81 -2.46 -2.65
CA ILE A 168 -5.47 -1.91 -2.83
C ILE A 168 -5.57 -0.56 -3.51
N ASP A 169 -4.92 0.46 -2.91
CA ASP A 169 -5.06 1.86 -3.36
C ASP A 169 -6.53 2.27 -3.51
N TRP A 170 -7.33 1.80 -2.58
CA TRP A 170 -8.80 1.89 -2.66
C TRP A 170 -9.31 3.32 -2.72
N SER A 171 -8.57 4.27 -2.20
CA SER A 171 -8.90 5.68 -2.30
C SER A 171 -8.67 6.23 -3.70
N ALA A 172 -7.93 5.49 -4.55
CA ALA A 172 -7.53 5.93 -5.89
C ALA A 172 -7.04 7.38 -5.90
N ALA A 173 -6.36 7.77 -4.83
CA ALA A 173 -5.83 9.10 -4.70
C ALA A 173 -4.71 9.27 -5.71
N ASP A 174 -4.95 10.16 -6.65
CA ASP A 174 -3.97 10.45 -7.70
C ASP A 174 -2.66 10.93 -7.06
N GLN A 175 -1.63 10.17 -7.31
CA GLN A 175 -0.30 10.46 -6.83
C GLN A 175 0.64 10.61 -8.01
N LYS A 176 1.60 11.47 -7.83
CA LYS A 176 2.67 11.61 -8.79
C LYS A 176 3.50 10.33 -8.80
N GLY A 177 3.42 9.60 -9.88
CA GLY A 177 4.08 8.31 -10.07
C GLY A 177 3.11 7.16 -10.32
N LEU A 178 3.64 6.01 -10.66
CA LEU A 178 2.84 4.82 -10.93
C LEU A 178 2.29 4.26 -9.62
N MET A 179 0.99 4.29 -9.49
CA MET A 179 0.28 3.53 -8.48
C MET A 179 0.03 2.14 -9.04
N THR A 180 0.66 1.16 -8.44
CA THR A 180 0.63 -0.22 -8.90
C THR A 180 0.44 -1.14 -7.70
N THR A 181 -0.46 -2.10 -7.81
CA THR A 181 -0.70 -3.05 -6.71
C THR A 181 0.56 -3.85 -6.42
N ILE A 182 1.15 -4.45 -7.45
CA ILE A 182 2.41 -5.19 -7.37
C ILE A 182 3.39 -4.58 -8.35
N TYR A 183 4.50 -4.09 -7.85
CA TYR A 183 5.59 -3.54 -8.66
C TYR A 183 6.83 -4.43 -8.56
N GLU A 184 7.37 -4.79 -9.72
CA GLU A 184 8.63 -5.50 -9.83
C GLU A 184 9.48 -4.85 -10.93
N GLY A 185 10.60 -4.30 -10.55
CA GLY A 185 11.52 -3.58 -11.45
C GLY A 185 12.69 -4.40 -11.99
N GLY A 186 12.73 -5.70 -11.67
CA GLY A 186 13.79 -6.61 -12.08
C GLY A 186 13.40 -7.50 -13.26
N ARG A 187 13.71 -8.78 -13.16
CA ARG A 187 13.39 -9.79 -14.16
C ARG A 187 13.09 -11.16 -13.54
N ASP A 188 12.51 -12.03 -14.36
CA ASP A 188 12.21 -13.41 -14.00
C ASP A 188 11.27 -13.56 -12.78
N MET A 189 10.33 -12.63 -12.59
CA MET A 189 9.33 -12.74 -11.55
C MET A 189 8.32 -13.85 -11.85
N TYR A 190 7.93 -14.57 -10.82
CA TYR A 190 6.80 -15.49 -10.82
C TYR A 190 5.63 -14.87 -10.06
N PHE A 191 4.50 -14.71 -10.73
CA PHE A 191 3.25 -14.26 -10.12
C PHE A 191 2.17 -15.30 -10.45
N MET A 192 1.79 -16.13 -9.45
CA MET A 192 0.94 -17.27 -9.71
C MET A 192 -0.01 -17.61 -8.56
N ASN A 193 -1.16 -18.17 -8.92
CA ASN A 193 -2.20 -18.58 -7.97
C ASN A 193 -2.68 -17.46 -7.04
N ASN A 194 -2.62 -16.24 -7.50
CA ASN A 194 -3.01 -15.08 -6.67
C ASN A 194 -4.41 -14.60 -7.05
N THR A 195 -5.06 -13.97 -6.09
CA THR A 195 -6.31 -13.27 -6.27
C THR A 195 -6.09 -11.78 -6.03
N VAL A 196 -6.47 -10.94 -7.00
CA VAL A 196 -6.46 -9.49 -6.87
C VAL A 196 -7.86 -8.97 -7.11
N HIS A 197 -8.44 -8.33 -6.10
CA HIS A 197 -9.81 -7.84 -6.13
C HIS A 197 -9.90 -6.43 -5.60
N LEU A 198 -10.67 -5.59 -6.29
CA LEU A 198 -10.92 -4.19 -5.93
C LEU A 198 -9.62 -3.40 -5.79
N THR A 199 -9.11 -2.89 -6.90
CA THR A 199 -7.92 -2.06 -6.92
C THR A 199 -8.20 -0.71 -7.58
N GLY A 200 -7.84 0.37 -6.89
CA GLY A 200 -7.87 1.73 -7.43
C GLY A 200 -6.60 2.11 -8.18
N ALA A 201 -5.61 1.23 -8.19
CA ALA A 201 -4.32 1.48 -8.82
C ALA A 201 -4.42 1.67 -10.34
N SER A 202 -3.50 2.43 -10.89
CA SER A 202 -3.41 2.64 -12.36
C SER A 202 -3.04 1.36 -13.11
N SER A 203 -2.42 0.41 -12.44
CA SER A 203 -2.19 -0.94 -12.95
C SER A 203 -2.16 -1.95 -11.80
N VAL A 204 -2.70 -3.14 -12.03
CA VAL A 204 -2.62 -4.23 -11.05
C VAL A 204 -1.19 -4.72 -10.93
N LEU A 205 -0.54 -4.96 -12.06
CA LEU A 205 0.82 -5.45 -12.12
C LEU A 205 1.68 -4.53 -12.99
N SER A 206 2.85 -4.15 -12.49
CA SER A 206 3.93 -3.59 -13.28
C SER A 206 5.14 -4.46 -13.04
N ILE A 207 5.44 -5.31 -14.00
CA ILE A 207 6.45 -6.34 -13.88
C ILE A 207 7.52 -6.11 -14.96
N GLY A 208 8.76 -6.30 -14.57
CA GLY A 208 9.91 -6.09 -15.44
C GLY A 208 10.07 -7.16 -16.52
N ASP A 209 11.27 -7.59 -16.78
CA ASP A 209 11.62 -8.44 -17.91
C ASP A 209 11.34 -9.93 -17.63
N ALA A 210 10.90 -10.65 -18.68
CA ALA A 210 10.68 -12.11 -18.68
C ALA A 210 9.77 -12.67 -17.53
N PRO A 211 8.64 -12.02 -17.21
CA PRO A 211 7.77 -12.49 -16.13
C PRO A 211 7.07 -13.81 -16.48
N LYS A 212 6.68 -14.54 -15.45
CA LYS A 212 5.87 -15.74 -15.53
C LYS A 212 4.59 -15.57 -14.74
N ILE A 213 3.48 -15.33 -15.44
CA ILE A 213 2.19 -14.97 -14.85
C ILE A 213 1.17 -16.04 -15.25
N PHE A 214 0.66 -16.81 -14.28
CA PHE A 214 -0.30 -17.85 -14.54
C PHE A 214 -1.17 -18.21 -13.33
N TYR A 215 -2.37 -18.71 -13.60
CA TYR A 215 -3.35 -19.17 -12.60
C TYR A 215 -3.78 -18.07 -11.62
N ASN A 216 -3.83 -16.81 -12.05
CA ASN A 216 -4.29 -15.72 -11.22
C ASN A 216 -5.73 -15.34 -11.55
N GLU A 217 -6.44 -14.83 -10.54
CA GLU A 217 -7.75 -14.25 -10.70
C GLU A 217 -7.66 -12.74 -10.40
N VAL A 218 -8.13 -11.93 -11.35
CA VAL A 218 -8.14 -10.47 -11.23
C VAL A 218 -9.52 -9.96 -11.61
N TRP A 219 -10.18 -9.30 -10.68
CA TRP A 219 -11.48 -8.66 -10.94
C TRP A 219 -11.69 -7.43 -10.05
N ASP A 220 -12.66 -6.59 -10.48
CA ASP A 220 -13.09 -5.36 -9.80
C ASP A 220 -14.49 -5.53 -9.23
#